data_13eb795e2b3634351166c02d653deaae
#
_entry.id   13eb795e2b3634351166c02d653deaae
#
_cell.length_a   1.000
_cell.length_b   1.000
_cell.length_c   1.000
_cell.angle_alpha   90.00
_cell.angle_beta   90.00
_cell.angle_gamma   90.00
#
_symmetry.space_group_name_H-M   'P 1'
#
loop_
_entity.id
_entity.type
_entity.pdbx_description
1 polymer ?
#
loop_
_entity_poly.entity_id
_entity_poly.type
_entity_poly.pdbx_seq_one_letter_code
_entity_poly.pdbx_strand_id
1 'polypeptide(L)'
;HTAAEYFFGKRVPIGGAAGDQQAALFGQQCFERGSVKNTYGTGCFMLMNTGNKPHPSKHGLVTTIAWGYQGEITYALEGSVFVAGSAVQWLRDQLMFFKTAKESEKLALSAKEEHELIVVPAFVGLGAPYWDNDCKGAMFGITRGTSKEDMTKATLDSIAYQNRDILDAMKEDSSIAIQSLRVDGGASANDYLMQFQSDIMQCVIERPENVESTALGAAYLAGLAVGYWTNLEEIKKERNSHIFTPLMKVSDVNDLYERWQKAVSCARMFTKNEE
;
A
#
# COMPACT_ATOMS: atom_id res chain seq x y z
N HIS A 1 -11.84 -7.50 -30.25
CA HIS A 1 -11.37 -6.40 -31.09
C HIS A 1 -12.18 -5.14 -30.84
N THR A 2 -11.52 -4.00 -31.01
CA THR A 2 -12.13 -2.67 -30.94
C THR A 2 -13.00 -2.37 -32.16
N ALA A 3 -13.89 -1.37 -32.08
CA ALA A 3 -14.58 -0.84 -33.24
C ALA A 3 -13.59 -0.09 -34.16
N ALA A 4 -13.59 -0.46 -35.45
CA ALA A 4 -12.63 0.09 -36.43
C ALA A 4 -12.73 1.62 -36.59
N GLU A 5 -13.96 2.17 -36.45
CA GLU A 5 -14.23 3.61 -36.58
C GLU A 5 -13.46 4.50 -35.64
N TYR A 6 -13.13 4.00 -34.43
CA TYR A 6 -12.36 4.74 -33.42
C TYR A 6 -10.84 4.54 -33.56
N PHE A 7 -10.38 3.64 -34.44
CA PHE A 7 -8.98 3.27 -34.59
C PHE A 7 -8.51 3.38 -36.05
N PHE A 8 -8.75 4.51 -36.69
CA PHE A 8 -8.29 4.82 -38.05
C PHE A 8 -8.68 3.76 -39.07
N GLY A 9 -9.88 3.18 -38.98
CA GLY A 9 -10.36 2.13 -39.85
C GLY A 9 -9.80 0.74 -39.60
N LYS A 10 -9.00 0.54 -38.55
CA LYS A 10 -8.41 -0.76 -38.19
C LYS A 10 -9.05 -1.34 -36.92
N ARG A 11 -9.23 -2.65 -36.90
CA ARG A 11 -9.60 -3.37 -35.67
C ARG A 11 -8.34 -3.68 -34.88
N VAL A 12 -8.28 -3.15 -33.67
CA VAL A 12 -7.19 -3.43 -32.72
C VAL A 12 -7.62 -4.57 -31.80
N PRO A 13 -6.79 -5.63 -31.59
CA PRO A 13 -7.13 -6.69 -30.67
C PRO A 13 -7.14 -6.16 -29.22
N ILE A 14 -8.10 -6.61 -28.42
CA ILE A 14 -8.07 -6.46 -26.97
C ILE A 14 -7.33 -7.67 -26.44
N GLY A 15 -6.03 -7.49 -26.14
CA GLY A 15 -5.12 -8.57 -25.79
C GLY A 15 -5.03 -8.85 -24.28
N GLY A 16 -5.50 -7.91 -23.43
CA GLY A 16 -5.46 -8.08 -21.98
C GLY A 16 -6.58 -7.33 -21.30
N ALA A 17 -7.06 -7.87 -20.20
CA ALA A 17 -8.02 -7.24 -19.30
C ALA A 17 -7.66 -7.64 -17.87
N ALA A 18 -7.55 -6.68 -16.97
CA ALA A 18 -7.29 -6.90 -15.57
C ALA A 18 -7.96 -5.79 -14.74
N GLY A 19 -8.30 -6.08 -13.49
CA GLY A 19 -8.64 -5.04 -12.53
C GLY A 19 -7.41 -4.14 -12.30
N ASP A 20 -7.63 -2.91 -11.85
CA ASP A 20 -6.57 -1.92 -11.66
C ASP A 20 -5.45 -2.41 -10.72
N GLN A 21 -5.83 -3.05 -9.61
CA GLN A 21 -4.87 -3.57 -8.63
C GLN A 21 -4.08 -4.78 -9.17
N GLN A 22 -4.72 -5.66 -9.94
CA GLN A 22 -4.10 -6.80 -10.61
C GLN A 22 -3.16 -6.32 -11.72
N ALA A 23 -3.57 -5.32 -12.49
CA ALA A 23 -2.74 -4.68 -13.49
C ALA A 23 -1.51 -4.02 -12.84
N ALA A 24 -1.67 -3.31 -11.71
CA ALA A 24 -0.55 -2.75 -10.96
C ALA A 24 0.42 -3.82 -10.46
N LEU A 25 -0.08 -4.94 -9.93
CA LEU A 25 0.74 -6.08 -9.50
C LEU A 25 1.58 -6.63 -10.66
N PHE A 26 0.95 -6.80 -11.84
CA PHE A 26 1.61 -7.26 -13.05
C PHE A 26 2.61 -6.22 -13.57
N GLY A 27 2.24 -4.95 -13.58
CA GLY A 27 3.08 -3.82 -13.99
C GLY A 27 4.29 -3.61 -13.09
N GLN A 28 4.15 -3.88 -11.80
CA GLN A 28 5.25 -3.95 -10.84
C GLN A 28 6.12 -5.21 -11.03
N GLN A 29 5.80 -6.08 -12.02
CA GLN A 29 6.51 -7.34 -12.28
C GLN A 29 6.60 -8.24 -11.04
N CYS A 30 5.56 -8.28 -10.23
CA CYS A 30 5.48 -9.17 -9.08
C CYS A 30 5.18 -10.61 -9.52
N PHE A 31 6.00 -11.14 -10.44
CA PHE A 31 5.78 -12.45 -11.09
C PHE A 31 6.16 -13.62 -10.19
N GLU A 32 7.05 -13.41 -9.25
CA GLU A 32 7.50 -14.46 -8.33
C GLU A 32 6.54 -14.60 -7.14
N ARG A 33 6.37 -15.83 -6.67
CA ARG A 33 5.63 -16.08 -5.45
C ARG A 33 6.28 -15.36 -4.26
N GLY A 34 5.48 -14.63 -3.49
CA GLY A 34 5.96 -13.80 -2.38
C GLY A 34 6.34 -12.38 -2.77
N SER A 35 6.29 -12.03 -4.06
CA SER A 35 6.42 -10.63 -4.48
C SER A 35 5.17 -9.86 -4.06
N VAL A 36 5.40 -8.67 -3.50
CA VAL A 36 4.34 -7.81 -2.95
C VAL A 36 4.42 -6.43 -3.60
N LYS A 37 3.26 -5.86 -3.92
CA LYS A 37 3.14 -4.45 -4.29
C LYS A 37 2.20 -3.73 -3.34
N ASN A 38 2.40 -2.42 -3.17
CA ASN A 38 1.46 -1.55 -2.48
C ASN A 38 1.29 -0.23 -3.24
N THR A 39 0.06 0.10 -3.60
CA THR A 39 -0.28 1.35 -4.27
C THR A 39 -0.79 2.36 -3.24
N TYR A 40 -0.10 3.50 -3.10
CA TYR A 40 -0.40 4.57 -2.15
C TYR A 40 -1.22 5.67 -2.83
N GLY A 41 -2.54 5.52 -2.79
CA GLY A 41 -3.52 6.48 -3.30
C GLY A 41 -4.29 7.19 -2.18
N THR A 42 -5.59 7.39 -2.36
CA THR A 42 -6.53 7.83 -1.30
C THR A 42 -6.48 6.89 -0.09
N GLY A 43 -6.52 5.58 -0.36
CA GLY A 43 -6.14 4.50 0.53
C GLY A 43 -4.87 3.81 0.07
N CYS A 44 -4.56 2.65 0.66
CA CYS A 44 -3.51 1.76 0.16
C CYS A 44 -4.10 0.41 -0.23
N PHE A 45 -3.56 -0.16 -1.31
CA PHE A 45 -3.97 -1.47 -1.81
C PHE A 45 -2.73 -2.35 -1.97
N MET A 46 -2.60 -3.31 -1.04
CA MET A 46 -1.47 -4.23 -1.01
C MET A 46 -1.89 -5.58 -1.58
N LEU A 47 -1.14 -6.08 -2.56
CA LEU A 47 -1.32 -7.40 -3.14
C LEU A 47 -0.04 -8.20 -3.09
N MET A 48 -0.16 -9.47 -2.69
CA MET A 48 0.93 -10.43 -2.69
C MET A 48 0.62 -11.58 -3.64
N ASN A 49 1.52 -11.87 -4.57
CA ASN A 49 1.47 -13.06 -5.40
C ASN A 49 1.67 -14.32 -4.55
N THR A 50 0.66 -15.19 -4.49
CA THR A 50 0.69 -16.45 -3.74
C THR A 50 0.99 -17.69 -4.60
N GLY A 51 1.19 -17.48 -5.91
CA GLY A 51 1.44 -18.57 -6.87
C GLY A 51 0.16 -19.19 -7.41
N ASN A 52 0.24 -20.45 -7.80
CA ASN A 52 -0.84 -21.15 -8.52
C ASN A 52 -1.91 -21.81 -7.63
N LYS A 53 -1.88 -21.55 -6.34
CA LYS A 53 -2.88 -22.06 -5.38
C LYS A 53 -3.52 -20.91 -4.62
N PRO A 54 -4.86 -20.90 -4.48
CA PRO A 54 -5.53 -19.92 -3.64
C PRO A 54 -5.19 -20.18 -2.16
N HIS A 55 -4.97 -19.12 -1.41
CA HIS A 55 -4.77 -19.14 0.03
C HIS A 55 -5.97 -18.44 0.69
N PRO A 56 -7.00 -19.18 1.17
CA PRO A 56 -8.10 -18.59 1.92
C PRO A 56 -7.56 -17.90 3.18
N SER A 57 -7.86 -16.60 3.31
CA SER A 57 -7.40 -15.83 4.45
C SER A 57 -8.19 -16.18 5.72
N LYS A 58 -7.48 -16.22 6.85
CA LYS A 58 -8.05 -16.30 8.21
C LYS A 58 -7.86 -15.00 8.99
N HIS A 59 -7.09 -14.07 8.42
CA HIS A 59 -6.71 -12.81 9.05
C HIS A 59 -7.31 -11.59 8.32
N GLY A 60 -8.50 -11.75 7.70
CA GLY A 60 -9.25 -10.62 7.15
C GLY A 60 -8.74 -10.10 5.80
N LEU A 61 -7.98 -10.90 5.05
CA LEU A 61 -7.57 -10.54 3.69
C LEU A 61 -8.53 -11.12 2.64
N VAL A 62 -8.46 -10.60 1.42
CA VAL A 62 -9.22 -11.11 0.28
C VAL A 62 -8.32 -12.02 -0.55
N THR A 63 -8.78 -13.25 -0.84
CA THR A 63 -8.13 -14.12 -1.83
C THR A 63 -8.70 -13.81 -3.21
N THR A 64 -7.86 -13.46 -4.16
CA THR A 64 -8.27 -13.06 -5.50
C THR A 64 -7.40 -13.72 -6.58
N ILE A 65 -7.87 -13.66 -7.82
CA ILE A 65 -7.05 -14.00 -8.99
C ILE A 65 -6.16 -12.80 -9.30
N ALA A 66 -4.85 -13.03 -9.36
CA ALA A 66 -3.89 -12.02 -9.79
C ALA A 66 -3.93 -11.83 -11.31
N TRP A 67 -3.75 -12.91 -12.07
CA TRP A 67 -3.87 -12.95 -13.54
C TRP A 67 -4.01 -14.37 -14.05
N GLY A 68 -4.48 -14.51 -15.29
CA GLY A 68 -4.38 -15.72 -16.10
C GLY A 68 -3.40 -15.50 -17.25
N TYR A 69 -2.44 -16.39 -17.42
CA TYR A 69 -1.46 -16.33 -18.50
C TYR A 69 -1.14 -17.74 -19.00
N GLN A 70 -1.20 -17.95 -20.33
CA GLN A 70 -0.93 -19.25 -20.99
C GLN A 70 -1.74 -20.44 -20.42
N GLY A 71 -2.96 -20.19 -19.96
CA GLY A 71 -3.84 -21.23 -19.39
C GLY A 71 -3.61 -21.49 -17.90
N GLU A 72 -2.62 -20.87 -17.28
CA GLU A 72 -2.36 -20.95 -15.86
C GLU A 72 -2.94 -19.75 -15.11
N ILE A 73 -3.39 -19.99 -13.87
CA ILE A 73 -3.94 -18.96 -12.98
C ILE A 73 -2.94 -18.71 -11.85
N THR A 74 -2.61 -17.44 -11.65
CA THR A 74 -1.87 -16.97 -10.46
C THR A 74 -2.85 -16.30 -9.51
N TYR A 75 -2.73 -16.58 -8.22
CA TYR A 75 -3.55 -16.02 -7.16
C TYR A 75 -2.80 -14.96 -6.36
N ALA A 76 -3.56 -14.13 -5.66
CA ALA A 76 -3.02 -13.14 -4.74
C ALA A 76 -3.84 -13.07 -3.45
N LEU A 77 -3.18 -12.66 -2.37
CA LEU A 77 -3.82 -12.10 -1.19
C LEU A 77 -3.86 -10.58 -1.33
N GLU A 78 -4.99 -9.98 -0.99
CA GLU A 78 -5.21 -8.54 -1.09
C GLU A 78 -5.68 -7.99 0.25
N GLY A 79 -5.09 -6.86 0.66
CA GLY A 79 -5.51 -6.07 1.81
C GLY A 79 -5.62 -4.59 1.45
N SER A 80 -6.63 -3.92 2.00
CA SER A 80 -6.93 -2.52 1.71
C SER A 80 -6.91 -1.68 2.98
N VAL A 81 -6.17 -0.57 2.94
CA VAL A 81 -6.23 0.54 3.89
C VAL A 81 -7.18 1.59 3.31
N PHE A 82 -8.23 1.95 4.03
CA PHE A 82 -9.23 2.89 3.51
C PHE A 82 -8.74 4.34 3.49
N VAL A 83 -7.92 4.72 4.47
CA VAL A 83 -7.50 6.10 4.69
C VAL A 83 -5.97 6.17 4.75
N ALA A 84 -5.35 6.64 3.67
CA ALA A 84 -3.92 6.86 3.53
C ALA A 84 -3.63 8.28 3.04
N GLY A 85 -3.50 8.50 1.74
CA GLY A 85 -3.31 9.84 1.18
C GLY A 85 -4.45 10.81 1.51
N SER A 86 -5.66 10.29 1.73
CA SER A 86 -6.80 11.09 2.21
C SER A 86 -6.59 11.68 3.60
N ALA A 87 -5.81 11.03 4.49
CA ALA A 87 -5.44 11.62 5.78
C ALA A 87 -4.51 12.83 5.60
N VAL A 88 -3.57 12.76 4.66
CA VAL A 88 -2.71 13.89 4.30
C VAL A 88 -3.52 15.03 3.67
N GLN A 89 -4.49 14.69 2.80
CA GLN A 89 -5.42 15.68 2.24
C GLN A 89 -6.25 16.35 3.34
N TRP A 90 -6.73 15.59 4.33
CA TRP A 90 -7.46 16.15 5.46
C TRP A 90 -6.63 17.16 6.27
N LEU A 91 -5.36 16.88 6.53
CA LEU A 91 -4.45 17.85 7.17
C LEU A 91 -4.29 19.13 6.33
N ARG A 92 -4.23 18.99 4.99
CA ARG A 92 -4.12 20.11 4.06
C ARG A 92 -5.41 20.92 3.99
N ASP A 93 -6.55 20.26 3.75
CA ASP A 93 -7.79 20.90 3.31
C ASP A 93 -8.67 21.32 4.48
N GLN A 94 -8.67 20.58 5.58
CA GLN A 94 -9.50 20.86 6.75
C GLN A 94 -8.71 21.54 7.87
N LEU A 95 -7.48 21.08 8.16
CA LEU A 95 -6.66 21.68 9.20
C LEU A 95 -5.73 22.78 8.68
N MET A 96 -5.56 22.90 7.36
CA MET A 96 -4.76 23.94 6.69
C MET A 96 -3.30 24.00 7.17
N PHE A 97 -2.71 22.84 7.51
CA PHE A 97 -1.35 22.76 8.01
C PHE A 97 -0.30 23.10 6.95
N PHE A 98 -0.62 22.85 5.69
CA PHE A 98 0.23 23.12 4.53
C PHE A 98 -0.63 23.32 3.27
N LYS A 99 -0.02 23.83 2.19
CA LYS A 99 -0.71 24.12 0.92
C LYS A 99 -0.68 22.95 -0.06
N THR A 100 0.39 22.19 -0.05
CA THR A 100 0.60 21.04 -0.94
C THR A 100 0.96 19.78 -0.16
N ALA A 101 0.52 18.60 -0.62
CA ALA A 101 0.84 17.34 0.04
C ALA A 101 2.35 17.10 0.19
N LYS A 102 3.17 17.62 -0.72
CA LYS A 102 4.63 17.53 -0.66
C LYS A 102 5.23 18.20 0.58
N GLU A 103 4.60 19.25 1.09
CA GLU A 103 5.08 19.94 2.31
C GLU A 103 4.95 19.09 3.56
N SER A 104 4.11 18.04 3.55
CA SER A 104 3.94 17.12 4.68
C SER A 104 5.24 16.42 5.07
N GLU A 105 6.08 16.09 4.10
CA GLU A 105 7.40 15.50 4.35
C GLU A 105 8.30 16.43 5.18
N LYS A 106 8.41 17.69 4.75
CA LYS A 106 9.20 18.68 5.46
C LYS A 106 8.70 18.92 6.89
N LEU A 107 7.37 18.95 7.08
CA LEU A 107 6.81 19.08 8.42
C LEU A 107 7.13 17.87 9.28
N ALA A 108 6.94 16.66 8.76
CA ALA A 108 7.24 15.44 9.50
C ALA A 108 8.72 15.36 9.94
N LEU A 109 9.64 15.76 9.05
CA LEU A 109 11.07 15.82 9.36
C LEU A 109 11.44 16.90 10.39
N SER A 110 10.59 17.91 10.61
CA SER A 110 10.79 18.96 11.63
C SER A 110 10.04 18.69 12.93
N ALA A 111 9.29 17.58 13.02
CA ALA A 111 8.66 17.14 14.25
C ALA A 111 9.70 16.75 15.32
N LYS A 112 9.29 16.78 16.58
CA LYS A 112 10.16 16.34 17.69
C LYS A 112 10.47 14.86 17.56
N GLU A 113 11.70 14.47 17.87
CA GLU A 113 12.10 13.05 17.86
C GLU A 113 11.29 12.23 18.86
N GLU A 114 11.07 12.78 20.06
CA GLU A 114 10.32 12.15 21.16
C GLU A 114 8.89 12.71 21.21
N HIS A 115 7.99 12.22 20.36
CA HIS A 115 6.57 12.47 20.54
C HIS A 115 5.81 11.15 20.72
N GLU A 116 4.83 11.17 21.61
CA GLU A 116 4.00 10.01 21.91
C GLU A 116 2.67 9.99 21.12
N LEU A 117 2.51 10.94 20.21
CA LEU A 117 1.28 11.10 19.46
C LEU A 117 1.06 9.95 18.47
N ILE A 118 -0.10 9.34 18.54
CA ILE A 118 -0.57 8.35 17.57
C ILE A 118 -1.89 8.82 16.98
N VAL A 119 -2.01 8.77 15.66
CA VAL A 119 -3.22 9.06 14.91
C VAL A 119 -3.78 7.76 14.35
N VAL A 120 -5.02 7.44 14.67
CA VAL A 120 -5.79 6.35 14.02
C VAL A 120 -6.74 7.00 13.03
N PRO A 121 -6.46 6.97 11.71
CA PRO A 121 -7.19 7.77 10.73
C PRO A 121 -8.44 7.03 10.20
N ALA A 122 -9.27 6.50 11.08
CA ALA A 122 -10.47 5.74 10.72
C ALA A 122 -11.63 6.67 10.28
N PHE A 123 -11.40 7.57 9.30
CA PHE A 123 -12.41 8.57 8.88
C PHE A 123 -13.62 7.94 8.21
N VAL A 124 -13.45 6.78 7.60
CA VAL A 124 -14.50 5.95 6.98
C VAL A 124 -14.47 4.51 7.50
N GLY A 125 -14.03 4.34 8.74
CA GLY A 125 -13.75 3.03 9.33
C GLY A 125 -12.33 2.54 9.05
N LEU A 126 -12.06 1.31 9.49
CA LEU A 126 -10.82 0.58 9.28
C LEU A 126 -11.02 -0.55 8.27
N GLY A 127 -10.12 -0.64 7.28
CA GLY A 127 -10.08 -1.72 6.30
C GLY A 127 -9.47 -3.01 6.87
N ALA A 128 -8.80 -3.77 6.01
CA ALA A 128 -8.10 -4.98 6.42
C ALA A 128 -6.99 -4.67 7.46
N PRO A 129 -6.77 -5.56 8.43
CA PRO A 129 -7.48 -6.80 8.71
C PRO A 129 -8.73 -6.64 9.60
N TYR A 130 -9.05 -5.41 9.99
CA TYR A 130 -10.04 -5.11 11.03
C TYR A 130 -11.49 -5.15 10.54
N TRP A 131 -11.77 -4.67 9.33
CA TRP A 131 -13.10 -4.54 8.72
C TRP A 131 -14.13 -3.91 9.65
N ASP A 132 -13.74 -2.81 10.28
CA ASP A 132 -14.54 -2.09 11.27
C ASP A 132 -15.03 -0.76 10.66
N ASN A 133 -16.21 -0.80 10.06
CA ASN A 133 -16.79 0.36 9.37
C ASN A 133 -17.31 1.44 10.34
N ASP A 134 -17.54 1.08 11.60
CA ASP A 134 -18.07 1.99 12.62
C ASP A 134 -16.98 2.74 13.36
N CYS A 135 -15.74 2.24 13.35
CA CYS A 135 -14.60 2.88 13.96
C CYS A 135 -14.44 4.32 13.43
N LYS A 136 -14.09 5.24 14.32
CA LYS A 136 -13.85 6.65 13.98
C LYS A 136 -12.40 7.03 14.24
N GLY A 137 -11.95 8.07 13.51
CA GLY A 137 -10.61 8.62 13.70
C GLY A 137 -10.39 9.08 15.14
N ALA A 138 -9.19 8.80 15.67
CA ALA A 138 -8.82 9.15 17.03
C ALA A 138 -7.35 9.60 17.09
N MET A 139 -7.03 10.40 18.08
CA MET A 139 -5.66 10.84 18.39
C MET A 139 -5.38 10.54 19.87
N PHE A 140 -4.24 9.92 20.14
CA PHE A 140 -3.79 9.56 21.49
C PHE A 140 -2.42 10.16 21.76
N GLY A 141 -2.16 10.57 23.03
CA GLY A 141 -0.86 11.13 23.40
C GLY A 141 -0.73 12.64 23.13
N ILE A 142 -1.84 13.37 22.98
CA ILE A 142 -1.83 14.84 22.85
C ILE A 142 -1.37 15.45 24.16
N THR A 143 -0.40 16.36 24.10
CA THR A 143 0.08 17.16 25.23
C THR A 143 0.00 18.66 24.88
N ARG A 144 0.23 19.53 25.87
CA ARG A 144 0.30 20.98 25.63
C ARG A 144 1.39 21.37 24.61
N GLY A 145 2.40 20.54 24.44
CA GLY A 145 3.50 20.78 23.51
C GLY A 145 3.32 20.16 22.14
N THR A 146 2.20 19.49 21.87
CA THR A 146 1.91 18.87 20.56
C THR A 146 1.74 19.94 19.50
N SER A 147 2.51 19.84 18.43
CA SER A 147 2.54 20.78 17.32
C SER A 147 1.86 20.20 16.05
N LYS A 148 1.68 21.04 15.02
CA LYS A 148 1.21 20.58 13.72
C LYS A 148 2.22 19.67 13.01
N GLU A 149 3.50 19.86 13.29
CA GLU A 149 4.60 19.02 12.81
C GLU A 149 4.45 17.59 13.37
N ASP A 150 4.22 17.48 14.69
CA ASP A 150 4.00 16.19 15.37
C ASP A 150 2.73 15.50 14.84
N MET A 151 1.64 16.26 14.61
CA MET A 151 0.40 15.74 14.03
C MET A 151 0.60 15.24 12.59
N THR A 152 1.39 15.98 11.80
CA THR A 152 1.69 15.59 10.42
C THR A 152 2.52 14.31 10.38
N LYS A 153 3.56 14.23 11.23
CA LYS A 153 4.38 13.03 11.35
C LYS A 153 3.55 11.82 11.77
N ALA A 154 2.79 11.92 12.87
CA ALA A 154 1.95 10.82 13.35
C ALA A 154 0.89 10.37 12.33
N THR A 155 0.40 11.29 11.48
CA THR A 155 -0.52 10.95 10.38
C THR A 155 0.19 10.16 9.28
N LEU A 156 1.41 10.52 8.89
CA LEU A 156 2.21 9.75 7.94
C LEU A 156 2.59 8.38 8.51
N ASP A 157 3.00 8.34 9.78
CA ASP A 157 3.33 7.10 10.50
C ASP A 157 2.14 6.14 10.53
N SER A 158 0.91 6.65 10.68
CA SER A 158 -0.30 5.85 10.70
C SER A 158 -0.55 5.08 9.39
N ILE A 159 -0.12 5.64 8.26
CA ILE A 159 -0.20 4.95 6.95
C ILE A 159 0.73 3.74 6.96
N ALA A 160 1.95 3.92 7.47
CA ALA A 160 2.92 2.84 7.54
C ALA A 160 2.49 1.73 8.51
N TYR A 161 1.91 2.07 9.65
CA TYR A 161 1.40 1.09 10.61
C TYR A 161 0.25 0.25 10.02
N GLN A 162 -0.74 0.88 9.39
CA GLN A 162 -1.85 0.15 8.75
C GLN A 162 -1.36 -0.82 7.66
N ASN A 163 -0.35 -0.40 6.89
CA ASN A 163 0.25 -1.27 5.89
C ASN A 163 1.02 -2.45 6.53
N ARG A 164 1.66 -2.25 7.70
CA ARG A 164 2.28 -3.34 8.47
C ARG A 164 1.23 -4.34 8.94
N ASP A 165 0.08 -3.89 9.44
CA ASP A 165 -1.02 -4.78 9.84
C ASP A 165 -1.41 -5.74 8.70
N ILE A 166 -1.50 -5.22 7.46
CA ILE A 166 -1.81 -6.03 6.27
C ILE A 166 -0.67 -6.99 5.93
N LEU A 167 0.58 -6.51 5.96
CA LEU A 167 1.73 -7.33 5.61
C LEU A 167 1.91 -8.50 6.58
N ASP A 168 1.69 -8.25 7.88
CA ASP A 168 1.78 -9.29 8.91
C ASP A 168 0.65 -10.31 8.72
N ALA A 169 -0.59 -9.88 8.43
CA ALA A 169 -1.68 -10.79 8.07
C ALA A 169 -1.35 -11.62 6.81
N MET A 170 -0.70 -11.04 5.80
CA MET A 170 -0.24 -11.78 4.60
C MET A 170 0.79 -12.85 4.94
N LYS A 171 1.74 -12.54 5.82
CA LYS A 171 2.76 -13.51 6.28
C LYS A 171 2.11 -14.66 7.05
N GLU A 172 1.17 -14.38 7.95
CA GLU A 172 0.47 -15.36 8.76
C GLU A 172 -0.40 -16.30 7.89
N ASP A 173 -1.16 -15.76 6.95
CA ASP A 173 -2.02 -16.55 6.07
C ASP A 173 -1.25 -17.42 5.07
N SER A 174 -0.17 -16.91 4.52
CA SER A 174 0.53 -17.56 3.42
C SER A 174 1.74 -18.41 3.87
N SER A 175 2.34 -18.04 5.00
CA SER A 175 3.67 -18.53 5.43
C SER A 175 4.77 -18.35 4.37
N ILE A 176 4.61 -17.33 3.48
CA ILE A 176 5.57 -17.00 2.44
C ILE A 176 6.50 -15.91 2.96
N ALA A 177 7.80 -16.10 2.77
CA ALA A 177 8.78 -15.06 3.07
C ALA A 177 8.64 -13.89 2.09
N ILE A 178 8.51 -12.68 2.61
CA ILE A 178 8.44 -11.43 1.83
C ILE A 178 9.84 -10.82 1.86
N GLN A 179 10.44 -10.63 0.68
CA GLN A 179 11.80 -10.09 0.54
C GLN A 179 11.80 -8.57 0.41
N SER A 180 10.89 -8.04 -0.40
CA SER A 180 10.74 -6.60 -0.63
C SER A 180 9.29 -6.24 -0.92
N LEU A 181 8.96 -4.97 -0.71
CA LEU A 181 7.69 -4.38 -1.06
C LEU A 181 7.92 -3.34 -2.18
N ARG A 182 7.28 -3.54 -3.32
CA ARG A 182 7.27 -2.58 -4.42
C ARG A 182 6.15 -1.58 -4.23
N VAL A 183 6.46 -0.30 -4.37
CA VAL A 183 5.52 0.78 -4.08
C VAL A 183 5.29 1.68 -5.28
N ASP A 184 4.07 2.18 -5.41
CA ASP A 184 3.68 3.20 -6.39
C ASP A 184 2.56 4.09 -5.83
N GLY A 185 2.04 4.97 -6.68
CA GLY A 185 0.99 5.91 -6.31
C GLY A 185 1.53 7.21 -5.69
N GLY A 186 0.67 8.21 -5.60
CA GLY A 186 1.08 9.59 -5.29
C GLY A 186 1.77 9.77 -3.94
N ALA A 187 1.32 9.09 -2.88
CA ALA A 187 1.91 9.26 -1.56
C ALA A 187 3.24 8.51 -1.39
N SER A 188 3.59 7.59 -2.29
CA SER A 188 4.91 6.95 -2.31
C SER A 188 6.05 7.92 -2.66
N ALA A 189 5.73 9.11 -3.19
CA ALA A 189 6.71 10.16 -3.46
C ALA A 189 7.30 10.81 -2.19
N ASN A 190 6.71 10.56 -1.02
CA ASN A 190 7.18 11.06 0.27
C ASN A 190 8.28 10.15 0.82
N ASP A 191 9.52 10.64 0.83
CA ASP A 191 10.69 9.83 1.24
C ASP A 191 10.67 9.51 2.73
N TYR A 192 10.17 10.44 3.58
CA TYR A 192 9.96 10.17 5.00
C TYR A 192 9.03 8.97 5.22
N LEU A 193 7.87 8.97 4.54
CA LEU A 193 6.91 7.86 4.63
C LEU A 193 7.51 6.54 4.16
N MET A 194 8.27 6.55 3.05
CA MET A 194 8.87 5.33 2.52
C MET A 194 9.97 4.77 3.43
N GLN A 195 10.80 5.65 4.02
CA GLN A 195 11.80 5.22 4.99
C GLN A 195 11.14 4.65 6.25
N PHE A 196 10.15 5.35 6.82
CA PHE A 196 9.43 4.86 7.98
C PHE A 196 8.66 3.56 7.69
N GLN A 197 8.10 3.41 6.47
CA GLN A 197 7.49 2.16 6.04
C GLN A 197 8.51 1.00 6.02
N SER A 198 9.72 1.26 5.51
CA SER A 198 10.81 0.26 5.50
C SER A 198 11.19 -0.12 6.94
N ASP A 199 11.33 0.87 7.81
CA ASP A 199 11.68 0.67 9.22
C ASP A 199 10.61 -0.15 9.93
N ILE A 200 9.34 0.26 9.84
CA ILE A 200 8.26 -0.36 10.61
C ILE A 200 7.91 -1.78 10.12
N MET A 201 8.10 -2.07 8.83
CA MET A 201 7.88 -3.40 8.25
C MET A 201 9.12 -4.30 8.34
N GLN A 202 10.30 -3.73 8.64
CA GLN A 202 11.58 -4.44 8.59
C GLN A 202 11.81 -5.16 7.25
N CYS A 203 11.47 -4.47 6.15
CA CYS A 203 11.68 -4.98 4.81
C CYS A 203 12.15 -3.87 3.84
N VAL A 204 12.77 -4.29 2.75
CA VAL A 204 13.20 -3.38 1.69
C VAL A 204 11.98 -2.83 0.96
N ILE A 205 11.96 -1.51 0.75
CA ILE A 205 10.97 -0.83 -0.10
C ILE A 205 11.64 -0.45 -1.41
N GLU A 206 10.99 -0.80 -2.52
CA GLU A 206 11.43 -0.50 -3.87
C GLU A 206 10.43 0.44 -4.55
N ARG A 207 10.83 1.69 -4.78
CA ARG A 207 10.02 2.65 -5.53
C ARG A 207 10.60 2.83 -6.93
N PRO A 208 9.95 2.34 -8.00
CA PRO A 208 10.43 2.51 -9.36
C PRO A 208 10.35 3.98 -9.80
N GLU A 209 11.18 4.37 -10.76
CA GLU A 209 11.11 5.71 -11.37
C GLU A 209 9.76 5.95 -12.08
N ASN A 210 9.23 4.92 -12.73
CA ASN A 210 7.89 4.99 -13.34
C ASN A 210 6.85 4.43 -12.37
N VAL A 211 6.01 5.30 -11.85
CA VAL A 211 4.94 4.98 -10.88
C VAL A 211 3.59 4.64 -11.52
N GLU A 212 3.49 4.64 -12.87
CA GLU A 212 2.26 4.32 -13.62
C GLU A 212 2.11 2.80 -13.82
N SER A 213 2.23 2.04 -12.76
CA SER A 213 2.27 0.57 -12.79
C SER A 213 1.02 -0.06 -13.35
N THR A 214 -0.15 0.53 -13.10
CA THR A 214 -1.45 0.03 -13.60
C THR A 214 -1.51 0.06 -15.13
N ALA A 215 -1.16 1.19 -15.73
CA ALA A 215 -1.15 1.32 -17.19
C ALA A 215 -0.08 0.42 -17.82
N LEU A 216 1.08 0.31 -17.18
CA LEU A 216 2.18 -0.55 -17.62
C LEU A 216 1.78 -2.04 -17.59
N GLY A 217 1.07 -2.48 -16.53
CA GLY A 217 0.60 -3.85 -16.43
C GLY A 217 -0.41 -4.22 -17.51
N ALA A 218 -1.35 -3.33 -17.81
CA ALA A 218 -2.27 -3.50 -18.92
C ALA A 218 -1.53 -3.58 -20.28
N ALA A 219 -0.51 -2.75 -20.47
CA ALA A 219 0.32 -2.76 -21.67
C ALA A 219 1.13 -4.08 -21.80
N TYR A 220 1.70 -4.58 -20.69
CA TYR A 220 2.42 -5.86 -20.68
C TYR A 220 1.51 -7.03 -21.06
N LEU A 221 0.31 -7.12 -20.45
CA LEU A 221 -0.66 -8.16 -20.77
C LEU A 221 -1.08 -8.11 -22.24
N ALA A 222 -1.36 -6.92 -22.77
CA ALA A 222 -1.70 -6.74 -24.16
C ALA A 222 -0.54 -7.13 -25.11
N GLY A 223 0.69 -6.70 -24.79
CA GLY A 223 1.88 -7.02 -25.57
C GLY A 223 2.19 -8.52 -25.62
N LEU A 224 2.06 -9.23 -24.49
CA LEU A 224 2.18 -10.70 -24.44
C LEU A 224 1.14 -11.39 -25.35
N ALA A 225 -0.11 -10.92 -25.31
CA ALA A 225 -1.19 -11.53 -26.07
C ALA A 225 -1.04 -11.36 -27.60
N VAL A 226 -0.40 -10.29 -28.05
CA VAL A 226 -0.15 -10.04 -29.47
C VAL A 226 1.25 -10.44 -29.92
N GLY A 227 2.07 -11.01 -29.03
CA GLY A 227 3.42 -11.48 -29.34
C GLY A 227 4.47 -10.38 -29.46
N TYR A 228 4.23 -9.19 -28.87
CA TYR A 228 5.26 -8.14 -28.76
C TYR A 228 6.38 -8.55 -27.78
N TRP A 229 6.02 -9.21 -26.68
CA TRP A 229 6.91 -9.98 -25.81
C TRP A 229 6.51 -11.46 -25.91
N THR A 230 7.51 -12.34 -25.91
CA THR A 230 7.26 -13.79 -26.03
C THR A 230 7.01 -14.46 -24.68
N ASN A 231 7.50 -13.86 -23.60
CA ASN A 231 7.36 -14.40 -22.23
C ASN A 231 7.60 -13.33 -21.16
N LEU A 232 7.41 -13.69 -19.90
CA LEU A 232 7.59 -12.79 -18.75
C LEU A 232 9.04 -12.36 -18.52
N GLU A 233 10.02 -13.19 -18.92
CA GLU A 233 11.44 -12.88 -18.76
C GLU A 233 11.89 -11.70 -19.64
N GLU A 234 11.28 -11.54 -20.81
CA GLU A 234 11.54 -10.37 -21.66
C GLU A 234 11.01 -9.06 -21.06
N ILE A 235 9.99 -9.17 -20.18
CA ILE A 235 9.45 -8.03 -19.43
C ILE A 235 10.31 -7.71 -18.21
N LYS A 236 10.93 -8.71 -17.58
CA LYS A 236 11.83 -8.55 -16.43
C LYS A 236 13.11 -7.82 -16.85
N LYS A 237 13.06 -6.50 -16.88
CA LYS A 237 14.23 -5.66 -17.11
C LYS A 237 14.76 -5.15 -15.80
N GLU A 238 16.06 -4.81 -15.77
CA GLU A 238 16.62 -4.00 -14.69
C GLU A 238 15.77 -2.73 -14.55
N ARG A 239 15.32 -2.48 -13.35
CA ARG A 239 14.55 -1.30 -13.01
C ARG A 239 15.44 -0.37 -12.23
N ASN A 240 15.49 0.88 -12.66
CA ASN A 240 15.95 1.92 -11.78
C ASN A 240 14.89 2.12 -10.70
N SER A 241 15.24 1.83 -9.47
CA SER A 241 14.37 1.99 -8.31
C SER A 241 15.13 2.72 -7.21
N HIS A 242 14.42 3.60 -6.51
CA HIS A 242 14.91 4.12 -5.24
C HIS A 242 14.65 3.07 -4.16
N ILE A 243 15.69 2.71 -3.44
CA ILE A 243 15.67 1.64 -2.43
C ILE A 243 15.72 2.27 -1.04
N PHE A 244 14.79 1.88 -0.18
CA PHE A 244 14.78 2.19 1.24
C PHE A 244 15.03 0.90 2.02
N THR A 245 15.99 0.92 2.91
CA THR A 245 16.35 -0.22 3.76
C THR A 245 16.06 0.10 5.21
N PRO A 246 15.68 -0.90 6.05
CA PRO A 246 15.44 -0.67 7.46
C PRO A 246 16.67 -0.09 8.17
N LEU A 247 16.49 1.01 8.88
CA LEU A 247 17.52 1.69 9.68
C LEU A 247 17.22 1.59 11.18
N MET A 248 15.93 1.44 11.55
CA MET A 248 15.49 1.36 12.94
C MET A 248 15.75 -0.03 13.53
N LYS A 249 16.12 -0.08 14.80
CA LYS A 249 16.30 -1.35 15.52
C LYS A 249 14.96 -2.05 15.71
N VAL A 250 14.98 -3.37 15.64
CA VAL A 250 13.77 -4.22 15.82
C VAL A 250 13.08 -3.96 17.17
N SER A 251 13.85 -3.71 18.25
CA SER A 251 13.27 -3.36 19.57
C SER A 251 12.39 -2.12 19.50
N ASP A 252 12.93 -1.05 18.91
CA ASP A 252 12.25 0.24 18.83
C ASP A 252 11.01 0.16 17.93
N VAL A 253 11.12 -0.62 16.85
CA VAL A 253 9.99 -0.93 15.95
C VAL A 253 8.87 -1.67 16.69
N ASN A 254 9.20 -2.64 17.54
CA ASN A 254 8.20 -3.39 18.31
C ASN A 254 7.48 -2.50 19.31
N ASP A 255 8.20 -1.65 20.04
CA ASP A 255 7.63 -0.72 21.01
C ASP A 255 6.65 0.26 20.33
N LEU A 256 7.04 0.80 19.17
CA LEU A 256 6.19 1.70 18.39
C LEU A 256 4.93 0.97 17.86
N TYR A 257 5.09 -0.26 17.40
CA TYR A 257 3.98 -1.02 16.84
C TYR A 257 3.00 -1.51 17.92
N GLU A 258 3.46 -1.92 19.08
CA GLU A 258 2.59 -2.23 20.24
C GLU A 258 1.74 -1.03 20.63
N ARG A 259 2.30 0.16 20.63
CA ARG A 259 1.57 1.41 20.90
C ARG A 259 0.51 1.68 19.84
N TRP A 260 0.82 1.44 18.55
CA TRP A 260 -0.14 1.51 17.47
C TRP A 260 -1.31 0.54 17.69
N GLN A 261 -1.04 -0.73 17.95
CA GLN A 261 -2.07 -1.75 18.18
C GLN A 261 -2.98 -1.39 19.36
N LYS A 262 -2.40 -0.85 20.43
CA LYS A 262 -3.16 -0.35 21.58
C LYS A 262 -4.07 0.83 21.20
N ALA A 263 -3.57 1.77 20.41
CA ALA A 263 -4.35 2.92 19.96
C ALA A 263 -5.52 2.50 19.06
N VAL A 264 -5.29 1.57 18.12
CA VAL A 264 -6.36 0.98 17.30
C VAL A 264 -7.42 0.29 18.16
N SER A 265 -6.99 -0.49 19.15
CA SER A 265 -7.91 -1.16 20.09
C SER A 265 -8.79 -0.15 20.85
N CYS A 266 -8.20 0.94 21.35
CA CYS A 266 -8.93 2.01 22.04
C CYS A 266 -9.91 2.73 21.10
N ALA A 267 -9.50 3.04 19.86
CA ALA A 267 -10.37 3.70 18.88
C ALA A 267 -11.58 2.82 18.52
N ARG A 268 -11.38 1.51 18.37
CA ARG A 268 -12.46 0.55 18.10
C ARG A 268 -13.39 0.35 19.31
N MET A 269 -12.86 0.41 20.53
CA MET A 269 -13.68 0.32 21.74
C MET A 269 -14.58 1.54 21.91
N PHE A 270 -14.14 2.72 21.49
CA PHE A 270 -14.92 3.97 21.60
C PHE A 270 -16.24 3.93 20.82
N THR A 271 -16.30 3.18 19.74
CA THR A 271 -17.48 3.09 18.86
C THR A 271 -18.34 1.85 19.10
N LYS A 272 -17.86 0.87 19.88
CA LYS A 272 -18.66 -0.27 20.26
C LYS A 272 -19.67 0.16 21.32
N ASN A 273 -20.94 0.03 21.01
CA ASN A 273 -21.99 0.11 22.04
C ASN A 273 -21.76 -1.04 23.04
N GLU A 274 -21.78 -0.75 24.34
CA GLU A 274 -21.88 -1.79 25.38
C GLU A 274 -23.21 -2.52 25.14
N GLU A 275 -23.13 -3.78 24.67
CA GLU A 275 -24.27 -4.70 24.66
C GLU A 275 -24.53 -5.24 26.05
#